data_56e616036f42c385ace2359323717d18
#
_entry.id   56e616036f42c385ace2359323717d18
#
_cell.length_a   1.000
_cell.length_b   1.000
_cell.length_c   1.000
_cell.angle_alpha   90.00
_cell.angle_beta   90.00
_cell.angle_gamma   90.00
#
_symmetry.space_group_name_H-M   'P 1'
#
loop_
_entity.id
_entity.type
_entity.pdbx_description
1 polymer ?
#
loop_
_entity_poly.entity_id
_entity_poly.type
_entity_poly.pdbx_seq_one_letter_code
_entity_poly.pdbx_strand_id
1 'polypeptide(L)'
;DVPLNYQVKADSGAVAFTYQLNDKAVPLHAACELCIGLRRKPIADTTKYYVARITPKGGKYSVGGKYEDGYMKASIRELGTYTVAIDTIPPEIIPVNKNQWGRNGKIVYRLKDQGAGIASYRGTIDGKYALFGRPNIVKSYWECTLDPKRVKKGGKHTVELTVTDYCGNETVARESFVW
;
A
#
# COMPACT_ATOMS: atom_id res chain seq x y z
N ASP A 1 26.33 22.59 -1.01
CA ASP A 1 25.02 22.91 -1.60
C ASP A 1 24.92 22.23 -2.97
N VAL A 2 23.91 21.42 -3.16
CA VAL A 2 23.60 20.83 -4.48
C VAL A 2 22.59 21.75 -5.15
N PRO A 3 22.88 22.28 -6.35
CA PRO A 3 21.91 23.10 -7.06
C PRO A 3 20.68 22.27 -7.37
N LEU A 4 19.50 22.77 -7.02
CA LEU A 4 18.24 22.14 -7.29
C LEU A 4 17.80 22.43 -8.73
N ASN A 5 17.95 21.46 -9.62
CA ASN A 5 17.38 21.49 -10.95
C ASN A 5 15.96 20.88 -10.88
N TYR A 6 14.96 21.57 -11.39
CA TYR A 6 13.62 21.00 -11.45
C TYR A 6 12.99 21.18 -12.83
N GLN A 7 12.20 20.20 -13.22
CA GLN A 7 11.37 20.23 -14.42
C GLN A 7 9.92 19.95 -14.04
N VAL A 8 9.00 20.64 -14.72
CA VAL A 8 7.55 20.45 -14.53
C VAL A 8 6.96 19.91 -15.80
N LYS A 9 6.24 18.78 -15.71
CA LYS A 9 5.52 18.17 -16.83
C LYS A 9 4.03 18.18 -16.54
N ALA A 10 3.24 18.57 -17.53
CA ALA A 10 1.78 18.54 -17.47
C ALA A 10 1.27 17.35 -18.27
N ASP A 11 0.75 16.34 -17.57
CA ASP A 11 0.03 15.26 -18.21
C ASP A 11 -1.44 15.65 -18.41
N SER A 12 -2.01 15.34 -19.58
CA SER A 12 -3.43 15.58 -19.86
C SER A 12 -4.28 14.77 -18.88
N GLY A 13 -5.20 15.44 -18.20
CA GLY A 13 -6.09 14.77 -17.23
C GLY A 13 -5.54 14.54 -15.83
N ALA A 14 -4.25 14.74 -15.59
CA ALA A 14 -3.66 14.58 -14.27
C ALA A 14 -4.20 15.58 -13.24
N VAL A 15 -4.32 15.13 -11.98
CA VAL A 15 -4.82 15.96 -10.86
C VAL A 15 -3.80 16.98 -10.38
N ALA A 16 -2.52 16.77 -10.67
CA ALA A 16 -1.40 17.68 -10.37
C ALA A 16 -0.35 17.59 -11.49
N PHE A 17 0.58 18.54 -11.49
CA PHE A 17 1.77 18.45 -12.33
C PHE A 17 2.72 17.35 -11.82
N THR A 18 3.55 16.83 -12.72
CA THR A 18 4.68 15.98 -12.36
C THR A 18 5.93 16.86 -12.21
N TYR A 19 6.57 16.77 -11.06
CA TYR A 19 7.77 17.53 -10.71
C TYR A 19 8.96 16.59 -10.69
N GLN A 20 9.93 16.82 -11.54
CA GLN A 20 11.23 16.15 -11.49
C GLN A 20 12.19 17.04 -10.71
N LEU A 21 12.48 16.63 -9.48
CA LEU A 21 13.42 17.30 -8.59
C LEU A 21 14.79 16.65 -8.79
N ASN A 22 15.66 17.30 -9.58
CA ASN A 22 16.94 16.79 -10.02
C ASN A 22 16.86 15.67 -11.10
N ASP A 23 17.90 15.52 -11.91
CA ASP A 23 17.98 14.56 -13.01
C ASP A 23 18.13 13.11 -12.52
N LYS A 24 18.72 12.93 -11.36
CA LYS A 24 18.90 11.63 -10.69
C LYS A 24 18.29 11.65 -9.29
N ALA A 25 17.92 10.48 -8.81
CA ALA A 25 17.55 10.32 -7.42
C ALA A 25 18.76 10.65 -6.52
N VAL A 26 18.59 11.63 -5.64
CA VAL A 26 19.63 12.07 -4.70
C VAL A 26 19.08 11.92 -3.28
N PRO A 27 19.67 11.07 -2.43
CA PRO A 27 19.28 10.98 -1.04
C PRO A 27 19.47 12.32 -0.32
N LEU A 28 18.53 12.67 0.55
CA LEU A 28 18.60 13.84 1.41
C LEU A 28 19.16 13.44 2.77
N HIS A 29 20.00 14.28 3.33
CA HIS A 29 20.54 14.07 4.68
C HIS A 29 19.43 14.09 5.75
N ALA A 30 18.45 14.96 5.57
CA ALA A 30 17.24 15.02 6.40
C ALA A 30 16.00 14.96 5.51
N ALA A 31 14.87 14.54 6.11
CA ALA A 31 13.60 14.62 5.42
C ALA A 31 13.23 16.08 5.15
N CYS A 32 12.64 16.36 3.99
CA CYS A 32 12.05 17.65 3.70
C CYS A 32 10.56 17.51 3.34
N GLU A 33 9.80 18.56 3.56
CA GLU A 33 8.41 18.62 3.15
C GLU A 33 8.32 19.00 1.67
N LEU A 34 7.55 18.21 0.92
CA LEU A 34 7.18 18.46 -0.47
C LEU A 34 5.72 18.85 -0.53
N CYS A 35 5.42 20.05 -1.05
CA CYS A 35 4.08 20.54 -1.25
C CYS A 35 3.76 20.58 -2.75
N ILE A 36 2.71 19.86 -3.19
CA ILE A 36 2.27 19.82 -4.58
C ILE A 36 0.84 20.34 -4.67
N GLY A 37 0.63 21.44 -5.40
CA GLY A 37 -0.69 22.01 -5.63
C GLY A 37 -1.53 21.15 -6.57
N LEU A 38 -2.84 21.07 -6.31
CA LEU A 38 -3.78 20.43 -7.23
C LEU A 38 -4.13 21.38 -8.39
N ARG A 39 -4.24 20.84 -9.59
CA ARG A 39 -4.64 21.57 -10.80
C ARG A 39 -6.15 21.72 -10.93
N ARG A 40 -6.92 20.96 -10.16
CA ARG A 40 -8.37 20.90 -10.22
C ARG A 40 -8.95 21.01 -8.82
N LYS A 41 -10.25 21.35 -8.76
CA LYS A 41 -11.00 21.28 -7.52
C LYS A 41 -10.83 19.86 -6.90
N PRO A 42 -10.53 19.77 -5.61
CA PRO A 42 -10.36 18.49 -4.95
C PRO A 42 -11.67 17.67 -4.99
N ILE A 43 -11.53 16.34 -5.00
CA ILE A 43 -12.66 15.43 -4.77
C ILE A 43 -13.15 15.57 -3.32
N ALA A 44 -14.38 15.12 -3.06
CA ALA A 44 -15.02 15.26 -1.76
C ALA A 44 -14.22 14.58 -0.64
N ASP A 45 -13.70 13.37 -0.91
CA ASP A 45 -12.85 12.64 0.03
C ASP A 45 -11.37 12.83 -0.32
N THR A 46 -10.75 13.81 0.30
CA THR A 46 -9.34 14.14 0.08
C THR A 46 -8.37 13.11 0.66
N THR A 47 -8.82 12.14 1.46
CA THR A 47 -7.98 11.04 1.95
C THR A 47 -7.56 10.08 0.84
N LYS A 48 -8.25 10.12 -0.31
CA LYS A 48 -7.94 9.31 -1.49
C LYS A 48 -6.75 9.83 -2.32
N TYR A 49 -6.22 11.00 -1.98
CA TYR A 49 -5.00 11.50 -2.60
C TYR A 49 -3.75 10.97 -1.90
N TYR A 50 -2.70 10.75 -2.68
CA TYR A 50 -1.36 10.48 -2.17
C TYR A 50 -0.31 11.13 -3.07
N VAL A 51 0.84 11.46 -2.49
CA VAL A 51 2.02 11.84 -3.27
C VAL A 51 2.67 10.57 -3.79
N ALA A 52 2.75 10.45 -5.11
CA ALA A 52 3.38 9.33 -5.80
C ALA A 52 4.79 9.71 -6.23
N ARG A 53 5.77 8.87 -5.90
CA ARG A 53 7.08 8.89 -6.53
C ARG A 53 7.04 8.06 -7.80
N ILE A 54 7.58 8.62 -8.88
CA ILE A 54 7.67 7.95 -10.18
C ILE A 54 9.09 7.40 -10.35
N THR A 55 9.20 6.09 -10.61
CA THR A 55 10.48 5.45 -10.91
C THR A 55 10.92 5.76 -12.34
N PRO A 56 12.21 5.61 -12.70
CA PRO A 56 12.70 5.77 -14.08
C PRO A 56 11.99 4.86 -15.10
N LYS A 57 11.43 3.73 -14.66
CA LYS A 57 10.64 2.80 -15.48
C LYS A 57 9.15 3.14 -15.55
N GLY A 58 8.73 4.29 -15.03
CA GLY A 58 7.33 4.73 -15.02
C GLY A 58 6.46 4.13 -13.91
N GLY A 59 6.99 3.22 -13.08
CA GLY A 59 6.25 2.70 -11.92
C GLY A 59 5.99 3.80 -10.89
N LYS A 60 4.85 3.73 -10.20
CA LYS A 60 4.48 4.67 -9.13
C LYS A 60 4.42 3.94 -7.79
N TYR A 61 4.85 4.62 -6.73
CA TYR A 61 4.61 4.16 -5.37
C TYR A 61 4.33 5.34 -4.44
N SER A 62 3.53 5.10 -3.42
CA SER A 62 3.13 6.12 -2.46
C SER A 62 4.32 6.50 -1.57
N VAL A 63 4.48 7.79 -1.34
CA VAL A 63 5.29 8.34 -0.26
C VAL A 63 4.41 8.95 0.84
N GLY A 64 3.10 8.65 0.81
CA GLY A 64 2.12 9.19 1.72
C GLY A 64 1.64 10.57 1.30
N GLY A 65 1.33 11.38 2.30
CA GLY A 65 0.90 12.76 2.13
C GLY A 65 -0.48 13.03 2.71
N LYS A 66 -0.74 14.30 2.96
CA LYS A 66 -2.00 14.81 3.48
C LYS A 66 -2.41 16.04 2.69
N TYR A 67 -3.69 16.15 2.38
CA TYR A 67 -4.23 17.34 1.73
C TYR A 67 -4.49 18.43 2.77
N GLU A 68 -3.88 19.60 2.55
CA GLU A 68 -4.07 20.79 3.38
C GLU A 68 -3.96 22.05 2.50
N ASP A 69 -4.91 22.95 2.63
CA ASP A 69 -4.88 24.30 2.01
C ASP A 69 -4.61 24.30 0.48
N GLY A 70 -5.17 23.35 -0.24
CA GLY A 70 -5.00 23.26 -1.70
C GLY A 70 -3.77 22.47 -2.15
N TYR A 71 -2.96 21.95 -1.22
CA TYR A 71 -1.73 21.22 -1.48
C TYR A 71 -1.76 19.81 -0.90
N MET A 72 -1.13 18.89 -1.59
CA MET A 72 -0.69 17.63 -1.01
C MET A 72 0.69 17.83 -0.41
N LYS A 73 0.80 17.63 0.91
CA LYS A 73 2.05 17.74 1.67
C LYS A 73 2.58 16.35 2.04
N ALA A 74 3.82 16.05 1.71
CA ALA A 74 4.46 14.77 2.04
C ALA A 74 5.90 14.97 2.47
N SER A 75 6.37 14.09 3.35
CA SER A 75 7.78 14.07 3.77
C SER A 75 8.58 13.17 2.82
N ILE A 76 9.59 13.73 2.17
CA ILE A 76 10.48 12.99 1.26
C ILE A 76 11.90 12.94 1.79
N ARG A 77 12.63 11.86 1.46
CA ARG A 77 14.03 11.63 1.85
C ARG A 77 14.99 11.53 0.67
N GLU A 78 14.51 11.82 -0.53
CA GLU A 78 15.34 11.87 -1.73
C GLU A 78 14.73 12.84 -2.75
N LEU A 79 15.57 13.42 -3.58
CA LEU A 79 15.14 14.13 -4.77
C LEU A 79 14.81 13.11 -5.87
N GLY A 80 13.78 13.37 -6.64
CA GLY A 80 13.31 12.46 -7.68
C GLY A 80 12.08 13.01 -8.38
N THR A 81 11.31 12.16 -9.02
CA THR A 81 10.11 12.58 -9.76
C THR A 81 8.86 12.28 -8.93
N TYR A 82 8.03 13.31 -8.73
CA TYR A 82 6.84 13.25 -7.88
C TYR A 82 5.62 13.85 -8.57
N THR A 83 4.45 13.32 -8.24
CA THR A 83 3.14 13.83 -8.64
C THR A 83 2.11 13.53 -7.55
N VAL A 84 0.88 14.01 -7.71
CA VAL A 84 -0.26 13.56 -6.90
C VAL A 84 -1.07 12.56 -7.71
N ALA A 85 -1.49 11.50 -7.07
CA ALA A 85 -2.40 10.51 -7.62
C ALA A 85 -3.61 10.29 -6.70
N ILE A 86 -4.63 9.62 -7.22
CA ILE A 86 -5.84 9.24 -6.50
C ILE A 86 -5.89 7.73 -6.45
N ASP A 87 -6.27 7.18 -5.29
CA ASP A 87 -6.56 5.78 -5.11
C ASP A 87 -7.90 5.59 -4.41
N THR A 88 -8.85 5.03 -5.12
CA THR A 88 -10.19 4.68 -4.63
C THR A 88 -10.45 3.18 -4.73
N ILE A 89 -9.43 2.39 -5.12
CA ILE A 89 -9.57 0.96 -5.38
C ILE A 89 -9.02 0.20 -4.18
N PRO A 90 -9.85 -0.61 -3.51
CA PRO A 90 -9.37 -1.41 -2.38
C PRO A 90 -8.34 -2.46 -2.78
N PRO A 91 -7.46 -2.88 -1.86
CA PRO A 91 -6.51 -3.96 -2.07
C PRO A 91 -7.20 -5.30 -2.44
N GLU A 92 -6.53 -6.11 -3.22
CA GLU A 92 -6.97 -7.47 -3.60
C GLU A 92 -6.37 -8.50 -2.65
N ILE A 93 -7.21 -9.38 -2.08
CA ILE A 93 -6.82 -10.50 -1.22
C ILE A 93 -7.09 -11.81 -1.95
N ILE A 94 -6.04 -12.55 -2.30
CA ILE A 94 -6.13 -13.79 -3.09
C ILE A 94 -5.68 -14.97 -2.24
N PRO A 95 -6.56 -15.94 -1.91
CA PRO A 95 -6.14 -17.16 -1.21
C PRO A 95 -5.26 -18.02 -2.12
N VAL A 96 -4.16 -18.54 -1.56
CA VAL A 96 -3.20 -19.38 -2.29
C VAL A 96 -3.27 -20.80 -1.78
N ASN A 97 -3.56 -21.77 -2.68
CA ASN A 97 -3.66 -23.20 -2.37
C ASN A 97 -4.56 -23.50 -1.16
N LYS A 98 -5.72 -22.87 -1.06
CA LYS A 98 -6.64 -22.92 0.07
C LYS A 98 -6.96 -24.37 0.51
N ASN A 99 -7.15 -25.28 -0.44
CA ASN A 99 -7.44 -26.69 -0.19
C ASN A 99 -6.30 -27.46 0.51
N GLN A 100 -5.12 -26.87 0.60
CA GLN A 100 -3.95 -27.45 1.25
C GLN A 100 -3.63 -26.82 2.62
N TRP A 101 -4.34 -25.79 3.04
CA TRP A 101 -4.02 -25.04 4.26
C TRP A 101 -3.97 -25.94 5.51
N GLY A 102 -5.00 -26.75 5.72
CA GLY A 102 -5.03 -27.67 6.85
C GLY A 102 -3.92 -28.72 6.80
N ARG A 103 -3.71 -29.35 5.64
CA ARG A 103 -2.65 -30.35 5.48
C ARG A 103 -1.27 -29.76 5.72
N ASN A 104 -1.01 -28.54 5.23
CA ASN A 104 0.27 -27.87 5.36
C ASN A 104 0.43 -27.13 6.69
N GLY A 105 -0.63 -27.03 7.50
CA GLY A 105 -0.62 -26.26 8.75
C GLY A 105 -0.35 -24.78 8.54
N LYS A 106 -0.72 -24.23 7.38
CA LYS A 106 -0.35 -22.87 6.99
C LYS A 106 -1.42 -22.24 6.08
N ILE A 107 -1.87 -21.05 6.43
CA ILE A 107 -2.75 -20.20 5.62
C ILE A 107 -1.87 -19.24 4.82
N VAL A 108 -2.13 -19.11 3.52
CA VAL A 108 -1.35 -18.24 2.63
C VAL A 108 -2.29 -17.38 1.80
N TYR A 109 -2.06 -16.07 1.83
CA TYR A 109 -2.69 -15.12 0.93
C TYR A 109 -1.65 -14.38 0.10
N ARG A 110 -2.01 -14.01 -1.10
CA ARG A 110 -1.30 -13.01 -1.90
C ARG A 110 -2.08 -11.71 -1.84
N LEU A 111 -1.43 -10.65 -1.40
CA LEU A 111 -2.01 -9.32 -1.36
C LEU A 111 -1.45 -8.49 -2.49
N LYS A 112 -2.32 -7.74 -3.17
CA LYS A 112 -1.96 -6.80 -4.23
C LYS A 112 -2.68 -5.49 -4.02
N ASP A 113 -2.02 -4.43 -4.42
CA ASP A 113 -2.58 -3.11 -4.56
C ASP A 113 -2.01 -2.45 -5.81
N GLN A 114 -2.85 -1.71 -6.53
CA GLN A 114 -2.47 -1.06 -7.80
C GLN A 114 -2.24 0.44 -7.64
N GLY A 115 -2.57 0.99 -6.47
CA GLY A 115 -2.53 2.42 -6.18
C GLY A 115 -1.51 2.81 -5.13
N ALA A 116 -2.01 3.19 -3.96
CA ALA A 116 -1.20 3.74 -2.87
C ALA A 116 -0.34 2.70 -2.14
N GLY A 117 -0.62 1.41 -2.33
CA GLY A 117 0.07 0.32 -1.65
C GLY A 117 -0.59 -0.06 -0.32
N ILE A 118 -0.23 -1.23 0.21
CA ILE A 118 -0.81 -1.80 1.43
C ILE A 118 -0.21 -1.11 2.66
N ALA A 119 -1.07 -0.48 3.47
CA ALA A 119 -0.70 0.20 4.71
C ALA A 119 -0.74 -0.74 5.91
N SER A 120 -1.79 -1.57 6.01
CA SER A 120 -1.98 -2.45 7.15
C SER A 120 -2.77 -3.70 6.79
N TYR A 121 -2.64 -4.71 7.64
CA TYR A 121 -3.45 -5.93 7.56
C TYR A 121 -3.68 -6.49 8.96
N ARG A 122 -4.84 -7.15 9.15
CA ARG A 122 -5.19 -7.83 10.39
C ARG A 122 -5.91 -9.13 10.09
N GLY A 123 -5.39 -10.23 10.63
CA GLY A 123 -6.00 -11.56 10.50
C GLY A 123 -6.63 -12.05 11.79
N THR A 124 -7.69 -12.84 11.67
CA THR A 124 -8.27 -13.62 12.76
C THR A 124 -8.57 -15.04 12.30
N ILE A 125 -8.56 -16.00 13.24
CA ILE A 125 -9.09 -17.36 13.06
C ILE A 125 -10.11 -17.59 14.17
N ASP A 126 -11.35 -17.92 13.78
CA ASP A 126 -12.50 -18.07 14.70
C ASP A 126 -12.67 -16.85 15.63
N GLY A 127 -12.48 -15.65 15.07
CA GLY A 127 -12.57 -14.37 15.78
C GLY A 127 -11.38 -14.03 16.67
N LYS A 128 -10.40 -14.94 16.84
CA LYS A 128 -9.19 -14.70 17.63
C LYS A 128 -8.05 -14.20 16.73
N TYR A 129 -7.27 -13.24 17.21
CA TYR A 129 -6.14 -12.69 16.48
C TYR A 129 -5.18 -13.79 15.99
N ALA A 130 -4.84 -13.74 14.71
CA ALA A 130 -3.88 -14.60 14.03
C ALA A 130 -2.78 -13.76 13.38
N LEU A 131 -1.53 -14.11 13.69
CA LEU A 131 -0.38 -13.40 13.15
C LEU A 131 -0.10 -13.84 11.71
N PHE A 132 -0.30 -12.93 10.78
CA PHE A 132 0.19 -13.08 9.41
C PHE A 132 1.54 -12.38 9.28
N GLY A 133 2.53 -13.09 8.76
CA GLY A 133 3.86 -12.56 8.48
C GLY A 133 4.14 -12.53 6.98
N ARG A 134 5.09 -11.71 6.55
CA ARG A 134 5.61 -11.65 5.18
C ARG A 134 7.01 -12.29 5.15
N PRO A 135 7.13 -13.61 4.94
CA PRO A 135 8.40 -14.33 5.08
C PRO A 135 9.43 -13.94 4.02
N ASN A 136 8.97 -13.37 2.90
CA ASN A 136 9.83 -12.89 1.83
C ASN A 136 9.34 -11.53 1.34
N ILE A 137 10.19 -10.51 1.50
CA ILE A 137 9.87 -9.12 1.14
C ILE A 137 9.65 -8.93 -0.37
N VAL A 138 10.31 -9.74 -1.20
CA VAL A 138 10.19 -9.67 -2.66
C VAL A 138 8.88 -10.28 -3.15
N LYS A 139 8.37 -11.30 -2.45
CA LYS A 139 7.11 -11.97 -2.79
C LYS A 139 5.95 -11.32 -2.04
N SER A 140 4.85 -11.06 -2.75
CA SER A 140 3.62 -10.49 -2.16
C SER A 140 2.78 -11.55 -1.48
N TYR A 141 3.39 -12.41 -0.64
CA TYR A 141 2.71 -13.45 0.14
C TYR A 141 2.73 -13.13 1.62
N TRP A 142 1.58 -13.34 2.26
CA TRP A 142 1.38 -13.27 3.71
C TRP A 142 0.98 -14.65 4.21
N GLU A 143 1.64 -15.11 5.25
CA GLU A 143 1.49 -16.47 5.78
C GLU A 143 1.16 -16.44 7.27
N CYS A 144 0.22 -17.29 7.68
CA CYS A 144 -0.05 -17.60 9.08
C CYS A 144 0.19 -19.08 9.30
N THR A 145 1.13 -19.43 10.16
CA THR A 145 1.34 -20.81 10.61
C THR A 145 0.31 -21.14 11.67
N LEU A 146 -0.39 -22.27 11.50
CA LEU A 146 -1.40 -22.73 12.44
C LEU A 146 -0.73 -23.32 13.69
N ASP A 147 -1.11 -22.81 14.85
CA ASP A 147 -0.61 -23.25 16.15
C ASP A 147 -1.67 -24.11 16.86
N PRO A 148 -1.41 -25.41 17.16
CA PRO A 148 -2.37 -26.27 17.82
C PRO A 148 -2.75 -25.83 19.24
N LYS A 149 -1.96 -24.92 19.86
CA LYS A 149 -2.33 -24.30 21.14
C LYS A 149 -3.41 -23.23 20.98
N ARG A 150 -3.61 -22.71 19.78
CA ARG A 150 -4.54 -21.61 19.49
C ARG A 150 -5.74 -22.04 18.65
N VAL A 151 -5.53 -22.97 17.72
CA VAL A 151 -6.52 -23.50 16.78
C VAL A 151 -6.59 -25.01 16.97
N LYS A 152 -7.78 -25.56 17.23
CA LYS A 152 -7.97 -26.99 17.50
C LYS A 152 -7.91 -27.81 16.20
N LYS A 153 -7.07 -28.85 16.12
CA LYS A 153 -7.07 -29.78 14.99
C LYS A 153 -8.36 -30.60 14.89
N GLY A 154 -8.70 -31.03 13.68
CA GLY A 154 -9.85 -31.89 13.40
C GLY A 154 -11.17 -31.14 13.26
N GLY A 155 -11.13 -29.81 13.12
CA GLY A 155 -12.31 -28.96 13.00
C GLY A 155 -12.37 -28.11 11.73
N LYS A 156 -13.55 -27.58 11.48
CA LYS A 156 -13.76 -26.50 10.47
C LYS A 156 -13.54 -25.17 11.16
N HIS A 157 -12.73 -24.31 10.54
CA HIS A 157 -12.35 -23.00 11.04
C HIS A 157 -12.69 -21.93 10.00
N THR A 158 -12.83 -20.70 10.48
CA THR A 158 -12.99 -19.53 9.62
C THR A 158 -11.83 -18.59 9.85
N VAL A 159 -11.13 -18.25 8.77
CA VAL A 159 -10.13 -17.19 8.76
C VAL A 159 -10.74 -15.93 8.15
N GLU A 160 -10.46 -14.79 8.76
CA GLU A 160 -10.79 -13.49 8.23
C GLU A 160 -9.50 -12.66 8.14
N LEU A 161 -9.28 -12.02 6.99
CA LEU A 161 -8.16 -11.13 6.75
C LEU A 161 -8.70 -9.80 6.25
N THR A 162 -8.46 -8.74 7.00
CA THR A 162 -8.73 -7.35 6.63
C THR A 162 -7.43 -6.71 6.13
N VAL A 163 -7.48 -6.02 5.01
CA VAL A 163 -6.33 -5.31 4.43
C VAL A 163 -6.76 -3.90 4.06
N THR A 164 -5.96 -2.92 4.46
CA THR A 164 -6.22 -1.49 4.19
C THR A 164 -5.00 -0.90 3.46
N ASP A 165 -5.24 -0.09 2.43
CA ASP A 165 -4.20 0.67 1.73
C ASP A 165 -3.87 2.01 2.42
N TYR A 166 -2.90 2.76 1.86
CA TYR A 166 -2.52 4.07 2.40
C TYR A 166 -3.56 5.18 2.15
N CYS A 167 -4.58 4.94 1.32
CA CYS A 167 -5.71 5.85 1.10
C CYS A 167 -6.96 5.43 1.88
N GLY A 168 -6.86 4.44 2.77
CA GLY A 168 -7.95 3.98 3.63
C GLY A 168 -9.01 3.16 2.88
N ASN A 169 -8.71 2.62 1.69
CA ASN A 169 -9.59 1.65 1.06
C ASN A 169 -9.36 0.27 1.70
N GLU A 170 -10.44 -0.43 2.02
CA GLU A 170 -10.39 -1.67 2.78
C GLU A 170 -11.02 -2.84 2.02
N THR A 171 -10.41 -4.01 2.15
CA THR A 171 -10.97 -5.30 1.71
C THR A 171 -10.94 -6.28 2.86
N VAL A 172 -12.01 -7.05 3.01
CA VAL A 172 -12.13 -8.15 3.98
C VAL A 172 -12.35 -9.45 3.21
N ALA A 173 -11.44 -10.41 3.37
CA ALA A 173 -11.61 -11.77 2.90
C ALA A 173 -11.97 -12.69 4.06
N ARG A 174 -13.00 -13.53 3.85
CA ARG A 174 -13.45 -14.52 4.83
C ARG A 174 -13.50 -15.88 4.17
N GLU A 175 -12.73 -16.85 4.70
CA GLU A 175 -12.58 -18.17 4.14
C GLU A 175 -12.74 -19.26 5.20
N SER A 176 -13.35 -20.38 4.82
CA SER A 176 -13.41 -21.57 5.68
C SER A 176 -12.35 -22.59 5.26
N PHE A 177 -11.76 -23.27 6.24
CA PHE A 177 -10.80 -24.36 6.03
C PHE A 177 -10.97 -25.45 7.12
N VAL A 178 -10.45 -26.62 6.87
CA VAL A 178 -10.40 -27.73 7.83
C VAL A 178 -8.94 -27.97 8.23
N TRP A 179 -8.68 -28.15 9.51
CA TRP A 179 -7.32 -28.43 10.03
C TRP A 179 -7.30 -29.50 11.07
#